data_b0580c054ef7ae9032d2af9ef7a547d8
#
_entry.id   b0580c054ef7ae9032d2af9ef7a547d8
#
_cell.length_a   1.000
_cell.length_b   1.000
_cell.length_c   1.000
_cell.angle_alpha   90.00
_cell.angle_beta   90.00
_cell.angle_gamma   90.00
#
_symmetry.space_group_name_H-M   'P 1'
#
loop_
_entity.id
_entity.type
_entity.pdbx_description
1 polymer ?
#
loop_
_entity_poly.entity_id
_entity_poly.type
_entity_poly.pdbx_seq_one_letter_code
_entity_poly.pdbx_strand_id
1 'polypeptide(L)'
;DLHRPNLRQRQMCIRDSYKPLIVKINYTRYWLETLWLTNKNFSKHITPHVEIENQEYVDKLKKQYPGLIFALPHLGNWEFAIPIGNSIKLNLLAVAEPLSNSYVLNWFKTLRESLGIEIIIGGKGQNTFELLVNKLKSGKDICLLSERSIKKSGVATEFFGQLAAFPKGPVALSLKTEVPIIPTAMIKTKRGYKLRFNKPFY
;
A
#
# COMPACT_ATOMS: atom_id res chain seq x y z
N ASP A 1 -27.03 -28.60 -30.82
CA ASP A 1 -25.84 -28.97 -30.02
C ASP A 1 -25.50 -27.88 -29.05
N LEU A 2 -26.14 -27.96 -27.89
CA LEU A 2 -26.02 -26.96 -26.84
C LEU A 2 -24.78 -27.28 -25.97
N HIS A 3 -23.79 -26.40 -26.09
CA HIS A 3 -22.71 -26.10 -25.15
C HIS A 3 -22.45 -27.08 -24.03
N ARG A 4 -21.57 -28.05 -24.22
CA ARG A 4 -20.84 -28.66 -23.12
C ARG A 4 -19.80 -27.63 -22.63
N PRO A 5 -19.92 -27.09 -21.41
CA PRO A 5 -18.87 -26.20 -20.89
C PRO A 5 -17.57 -26.99 -20.81
N ASN A 6 -16.53 -26.42 -21.39
CA ASN A 6 -15.18 -26.98 -21.48
C ASN A 6 -14.71 -27.41 -20.07
N LEU A 7 -14.08 -28.55 -19.94
CA LEU A 7 -13.52 -29.05 -18.67
C LEU A 7 -12.64 -27.98 -17.95
N ARG A 8 -12.01 -27.10 -18.71
CA ARG A 8 -11.29 -25.94 -18.18
C ARG A 8 -12.21 -24.94 -17.48
N GLN A 9 -13.43 -24.70 -18.00
CA GLN A 9 -14.42 -23.82 -17.33
C GLN A 9 -14.96 -24.47 -16.05
N ARG A 10 -15.17 -25.78 -16.02
CA ARG A 10 -15.56 -26.48 -14.79
C ARG A 10 -14.46 -26.46 -13.74
N GLN A 11 -13.20 -26.61 -14.11
CA GLN A 11 -12.07 -26.46 -13.18
C GLN A 11 -11.91 -25.02 -12.66
N MET A 12 -12.15 -24.00 -13.51
CA MET A 12 -12.21 -22.61 -13.07
C MET A 12 -13.36 -22.38 -12.09
N CYS A 13 -14.57 -22.88 -12.33
CA CYS A 13 -15.71 -22.73 -11.42
C CYS A 13 -15.47 -23.38 -10.04
N ILE A 14 -14.86 -24.55 -9.99
CA ILE A 14 -14.52 -25.22 -8.73
C ILE A 14 -13.42 -24.45 -8.00
N ARG A 15 -12.40 -23.97 -8.71
CA ARG A 15 -11.32 -23.17 -8.14
C ARG A 15 -11.81 -21.81 -7.65
N ASP A 16 -12.81 -21.23 -8.30
CA ASP A 16 -13.39 -19.94 -7.95
C ASP A 16 -14.37 -20.02 -6.76
N SER A 17 -14.91 -21.19 -6.45
CA SER A 17 -15.81 -21.38 -5.31
C SER A 17 -15.12 -21.17 -3.94
N TYR A 18 -13.82 -21.41 -3.84
CA TYR A 18 -13.03 -21.16 -2.61
C TYR A 18 -12.48 -19.73 -2.52
N LYS A 19 -12.32 -19.04 -3.64
CA LYS A 19 -11.76 -17.68 -3.67
C LYS A 19 -12.57 -16.67 -2.85
N PRO A 20 -13.92 -16.64 -2.94
CA PRO A 20 -14.72 -15.72 -2.14
C PRO A 20 -14.56 -15.91 -0.63
N LEU A 21 -14.42 -17.17 -0.17
CA LEU A 21 -14.21 -17.49 1.25
C LEU A 21 -12.83 -16.99 1.72
N ILE A 22 -11.79 -17.24 0.94
CA ILE A 22 -10.42 -16.78 1.25
C ILE A 22 -10.36 -15.24 1.30
N VAL A 23 -11.02 -14.56 0.37
CA VAL A 23 -11.12 -13.10 0.36
C VAL A 23 -11.83 -12.59 1.63
N LYS A 24 -12.96 -13.18 2.00
CA LYS A 24 -13.70 -12.83 3.22
C LYS A 24 -12.85 -13.05 4.48
N ILE A 25 -12.17 -14.20 4.60
CA ILE A 25 -11.29 -14.50 5.73
C ILE A 25 -10.16 -13.48 5.82
N ASN A 26 -9.49 -13.16 4.71
CA ASN A 26 -8.41 -12.19 4.69
C ASN A 26 -8.90 -10.77 5.01
N TYR A 27 -10.08 -10.38 4.52
CA TYR A 27 -10.69 -9.09 4.81
C TYR A 27 -11.11 -8.97 6.29
N THR A 28 -11.72 -10.01 6.86
CA THR A 28 -12.05 -10.06 8.29
C THR A 28 -10.78 -9.97 9.15
N ARG A 29 -9.74 -10.71 8.77
CA ARG A 29 -8.44 -10.63 9.45
C ARG A 29 -7.85 -9.23 9.40
N TYR A 30 -7.85 -8.57 8.24
CA TYR A 30 -7.38 -7.19 8.11
C TYR A 30 -8.09 -6.27 9.11
N TRP A 31 -9.42 -6.36 9.24
CA TRP A 31 -10.18 -5.55 10.18
C TRP A 31 -9.82 -5.86 11.64
N LEU A 32 -9.75 -7.13 12.01
CA LEU A 32 -9.39 -7.53 13.37
C LEU A 32 -7.97 -7.06 13.74
N GLU A 33 -7.01 -7.25 12.84
CA GLU A 33 -5.64 -6.80 13.02
C GLU A 33 -5.54 -5.26 13.08
N THR A 34 -6.31 -4.55 12.26
CA THR A 34 -6.33 -3.08 12.25
C THR A 34 -6.99 -2.50 13.50
N LEU A 35 -8.08 -3.11 13.99
CA LEU A 35 -8.67 -2.76 15.28
C LEU A 35 -7.70 -3.03 16.44
N TRP A 36 -6.94 -4.11 16.34
CA TRP A 36 -5.94 -4.45 17.34
C TRP A 36 -4.74 -3.48 17.35
N LEU A 37 -4.42 -2.82 16.22
CA LEU A 37 -3.40 -1.76 16.12
C LEU A 37 -3.68 -0.55 17.04
N THR A 38 -4.92 -0.35 17.47
CA THR A 38 -5.25 0.68 18.45
C THR A 38 -4.77 0.36 19.87
N ASN A 39 -4.32 -0.87 20.10
CA ASN A 39 -3.82 -1.29 21.41
C ASN A 39 -2.38 -0.78 21.63
N LYS A 40 -2.15 -0.12 22.78
CA LYS A 40 -0.84 0.43 23.19
C LYS A 40 0.29 -0.61 23.24
N ASN A 41 -0.04 -1.91 23.24
CA ASN A 41 0.95 -3.01 23.26
C ASN A 41 1.40 -3.48 21.87
N PHE A 42 0.96 -2.81 20.79
CA PHE A 42 1.28 -3.19 19.41
C PHE A 42 2.78 -3.42 19.18
N SER A 43 3.62 -2.49 19.59
CA SER A 43 5.07 -2.57 19.41
C SER A 43 5.71 -3.82 20.06
N LYS A 44 5.13 -4.31 21.17
CA LYS A 44 5.63 -5.52 21.84
C LYS A 44 5.30 -6.81 21.10
N HIS A 45 4.16 -6.86 20.40
CA HIS A 45 3.58 -8.12 19.93
C HIS A 45 3.68 -8.34 18.42
N ILE A 46 3.81 -7.30 17.59
CA ILE A 46 3.91 -7.47 16.14
C ILE A 46 5.34 -7.24 15.64
N THR A 47 6.00 -6.18 16.07
CA THR A 47 7.35 -5.84 15.58
C THR A 47 8.32 -7.03 15.62
N PRO A 48 8.36 -7.87 16.68
CA PRO A 48 9.23 -9.04 16.71
C PRO A 48 8.88 -10.14 15.68
N HIS A 49 7.68 -10.08 15.10
CA HIS A 49 7.17 -11.05 14.12
C HIS A 49 7.13 -10.51 12.70
N VAL A 50 7.73 -9.35 12.46
CA VAL A 50 7.87 -8.78 11.12
C VAL A 50 9.33 -8.86 10.70
N GLU A 51 9.57 -9.58 9.62
CA GLU A 51 10.85 -9.61 8.92
C GLU A 51 10.92 -8.43 7.95
N ILE A 52 12.05 -7.71 7.91
CA ILE A 52 12.32 -6.67 6.91
C ILE A 52 13.32 -7.23 5.90
N GLU A 53 12.96 -7.22 4.62
CA GLU A 53 13.77 -7.75 3.54
C GLU A 53 14.23 -6.62 2.62
N ASN A 54 15.53 -6.61 2.30
CA ASN A 54 16.22 -5.65 1.43
C ASN A 54 16.16 -4.20 1.94
N GLN A 55 16.26 -3.98 3.25
CA GLN A 55 16.31 -2.64 3.85
C GLN A 55 17.46 -1.80 3.30
N GLU A 56 18.53 -2.42 2.84
CA GLU A 56 19.70 -1.76 2.26
C GLU A 56 19.38 -0.83 1.07
N TYR A 57 18.31 -1.10 0.31
CA TYR A 57 17.84 -0.17 -0.72
C TYR A 57 17.36 1.15 -0.14
N VAL A 58 16.60 1.07 0.95
CA VAL A 58 16.10 2.26 1.67
C VAL A 58 17.27 3.03 2.27
N ASP A 59 18.17 2.34 2.98
CA ASP A 59 19.31 2.96 3.65
C ASP A 59 20.25 3.66 2.67
N LYS A 60 20.46 3.07 1.49
CA LYS A 60 21.24 3.67 0.41
C LYS A 60 20.59 4.94 -0.14
N LEU A 61 19.29 4.89 -0.42
CA LEU A 61 18.58 6.02 -1.02
C LEU A 61 18.35 7.17 -0.03
N LYS A 62 18.18 6.88 1.27
CA LYS A 62 18.09 7.93 2.31
C LYS A 62 19.36 8.77 2.45
N LYS A 63 20.50 8.29 1.99
CA LYS A 63 21.76 9.07 1.92
C LYS A 63 21.80 10.00 0.72
N GLN A 64 20.98 9.76 -0.30
CA GLN A 64 21.00 10.49 -1.57
C GLN A 64 19.83 11.47 -1.72
N TYR A 65 18.67 11.12 -1.12
CA TYR A 65 17.43 11.87 -1.27
C TYR A 65 16.86 12.28 0.09
N PRO A 66 16.29 13.48 0.22
CA PRO A 66 15.69 13.94 1.48
C PRO A 66 14.46 13.09 1.84
N GLY A 67 13.61 12.74 0.87
CA GLY A 67 12.45 11.88 1.00
C GLY A 67 12.43 10.78 -0.05
N LEU A 68 11.66 9.72 0.18
CA LEU A 68 11.56 8.55 -0.70
C LEU A 68 10.12 8.33 -1.19
N ILE A 69 9.97 7.59 -2.29
CA ILE A 69 8.67 7.22 -2.87
C ILE A 69 8.48 5.71 -2.72
N PHE A 70 7.49 5.29 -1.94
CA PHE A 70 7.09 3.91 -1.76
C PHE A 70 5.79 3.64 -2.52
N ALA A 71 5.81 2.66 -3.43
CA ALA A 71 4.63 2.19 -4.15
C ALA A 71 4.19 0.83 -3.57
N LEU A 72 3.00 0.80 -2.97
CA LEU A 72 2.47 -0.38 -2.28
C LEU A 72 1.17 -0.88 -2.93
N PRO A 73 0.94 -2.19 -2.99
CA PRO A 73 -0.38 -2.76 -3.25
C PRO A 73 -1.16 -2.93 -1.93
N HIS A 74 -2.49 -3.06 -2.01
CA HIS A 74 -3.32 -3.54 -0.90
C HIS A 74 -3.08 -5.04 -0.67
N LEU A 75 -1.90 -5.38 -0.17
CA LEU A 75 -1.45 -6.76 0.06
C LEU A 75 -1.12 -6.96 1.54
N GLY A 76 -1.55 -8.10 2.09
CA GLY A 76 -1.39 -8.39 3.51
C GLY A 76 -2.14 -7.39 4.39
N ASN A 77 -1.51 -6.96 5.48
CA ASN A 77 -1.99 -5.82 6.26
C ASN A 77 -0.98 -4.66 6.16
N TRP A 78 -1.19 -3.79 5.18
CA TRP A 78 -0.31 -2.64 4.92
C TRP A 78 -0.27 -1.62 6.07
N GLU A 79 -1.26 -1.61 6.97
CA GLU A 79 -1.24 -0.75 8.16
C GLU A 79 -0.03 -1.07 9.06
N PHE A 80 0.45 -2.32 9.05
CA PHE A 80 1.65 -2.73 9.79
C PHE A 80 2.93 -2.12 9.22
N ALA A 81 2.93 -1.67 7.96
CA ALA A 81 4.08 -0.99 7.37
C ALA A 81 4.38 0.35 8.07
N ILE A 82 3.38 0.99 8.70
CA ILE A 82 3.53 2.28 9.36
C ILE A 82 4.49 2.17 10.56
N PRO A 83 4.18 1.41 11.62
CA PRO A 83 5.08 1.32 12.78
C PRO A 83 6.43 0.68 12.44
N ILE A 84 6.48 -0.22 11.44
CA ILE A 84 7.74 -0.80 10.96
C ILE A 84 8.58 0.26 10.25
N GLY A 85 7.98 1.07 9.37
CA GLY A 85 8.69 2.18 8.72
C GLY A 85 9.25 3.18 9.73
N ASN A 86 8.48 3.51 10.77
CA ASN A 86 8.95 4.36 11.85
C ASN A 86 10.13 3.74 12.63
N SER A 87 10.14 2.42 12.82
CA SER A 87 11.24 1.73 13.51
C SER A 87 12.58 1.83 12.76
N ILE A 88 12.53 1.98 11.43
CA ILE A 88 13.68 2.26 10.56
C ILE A 88 13.83 3.74 10.20
N LYS A 89 13.23 4.63 11.02
CA LYS A 89 13.35 6.09 10.93
C LYS A 89 12.83 6.72 9.64
N LEU A 90 11.80 6.15 9.01
CA LEU A 90 11.09 6.79 7.91
C LEU A 90 10.15 7.86 8.43
N ASN A 91 10.06 8.99 7.71
CA ASN A 91 9.14 10.09 7.99
C ASN A 91 7.91 10.00 7.07
N LEU A 92 7.01 9.08 7.40
CA LEU A 92 5.97 8.60 6.51
C LEU A 92 4.86 9.63 6.27
N LEU A 93 4.41 9.70 5.02
CA LEU A 93 3.22 10.43 4.59
C LEU A 93 2.45 9.60 3.57
N ALA A 94 1.13 9.50 3.73
CA ALA A 94 0.27 8.85 2.75
C ALA A 94 -0.91 9.73 2.34
N VAL A 95 -1.44 9.46 1.14
CA VAL A 95 -2.67 10.07 0.64
C VAL A 95 -3.81 9.09 0.84
N ALA A 96 -4.83 9.53 1.57
CA ALA A 96 -6.07 8.80 1.73
C ALA A 96 -7.15 9.37 0.81
N GLU A 97 -8.02 8.50 0.31
CA GLU A 97 -9.19 8.93 -0.43
C GLU A 97 -10.28 9.43 0.50
N PRO A 98 -11.06 10.43 0.06
CA PRO A 98 -12.24 10.84 0.80
C PRO A 98 -13.26 9.68 0.78
N LEU A 99 -13.63 9.20 1.96
CA LEU A 99 -14.72 8.23 2.12
C LEU A 99 -16.04 8.98 2.29
N SER A 100 -17.14 8.38 1.79
CA SER A 100 -18.49 8.94 1.96
C SER A 100 -18.91 9.02 3.43
N ASN A 101 -18.44 8.08 4.25
CA ASN A 101 -18.66 8.11 5.71
C ASN A 101 -17.50 8.84 6.41
N SER A 102 -17.76 10.05 6.87
CA SER A 102 -16.79 10.91 7.56
C SER A 102 -16.29 10.33 8.88
N TYR A 103 -17.13 9.58 9.62
CA TYR A 103 -16.72 8.93 10.87
C TYR A 103 -15.66 7.87 10.62
N VAL A 104 -15.86 7.03 9.60
CA VAL A 104 -14.88 6.00 9.21
C VAL A 104 -13.59 6.64 8.71
N LEU A 105 -13.70 7.69 7.90
CA LEU A 105 -12.54 8.44 7.41
C LEU A 105 -11.72 9.03 8.57
N ASN A 106 -12.38 9.71 9.49
CA ASN A 106 -11.72 10.32 10.64
C ASN A 106 -11.11 9.26 11.57
N TRP A 107 -11.80 8.14 11.79
CA TRP A 107 -11.26 7.03 12.58
C TRP A 107 -9.97 6.48 11.99
N PHE A 108 -9.94 6.18 10.67
CA PHE A 108 -8.72 5.72 9.99
C PHE A 108 -7.61 6.77 10.04
N LYS A 109 -7.95 8.05 9.81
CA LYS A 109 -6.99 9.14 9.89
C LYS A 109 -6.34 9.18 11.26
N THR A 110 -7.17 9.24 12.33
CA THR A 110 -6.69 9.29 13.72
C THR A 110 -5.85 8.08 14.08
N LEU A 111 -6.28 6.86 13.67
CA LEU A 111 -5.52 5.64 13.89
C LEU A 111 -4.12 5.74 13.24
N ARG A 112 -4.06 6.08 11.95
CA ARG A 112 -2.81 6.16 11.21
C ARG A 112 -1.89 7.25 11.76
N GLU A 113 -2.42 8.43 12.07
CA GLU A 113 -1.65 9.52 12.69
C GLU A 113 -1.12 9.13 14.07
N SER A 114 -1.88 8.37 14.86
CA SER A 114 -1.41 7.83 16.15
C SER A 114 -0.29 6.80 16.01
N LEU A 115 -0.18 6.17 14.84
CA LEU A 115 0.91 5.26 14.48
C LEU A 115 2.13 6.00 13.90
N GLY A 116 2.06 7.33 13.71
CA GLY A 116 3.19 8.15 13.30
C GLY A 116 3.33 8.39 11.80
N ILE A 117 2.24 8.29 11.03
CA ILE A 117 2.21 8.69 9.61
C ILE A 117 1.35 9.95 9.43
N GLU A 118 1.81 10.89 8.63
CA GLU A 118 1.02 12.05 8.20
C GLU A 118 0.02 11.62 7.12
N ILE A 119 -1.26 12.02 7.25
CA ILE A 119 -2.31 11.69 6.29
C ILE A 119 -2.82 12.96 5.61
N ILE A 120 -2.71 12.98 4.27
CA ILE A 120 -3.34 13.98 3.41
C ILE A 120 -4.61 13.37 2.83
N ILE A 121 -5.74 14.06 2.99
CA ILE A 121 -6.98 13.66 2.32
C ILE A 121 -6.97 14.24 0.91
N GLY A 122 -6.90 13.37 -0.10
CA GLY A 122 -7.00 13.77 -1.49
C GLY A 122 -8.40 14.26 -1.81
N GLY A 123 -8.56 15.34 -2.59
CA GLY A 123 -9.88 15.88 -2.91
C GLY A 123 -9.89 16.82 -4.11
N LYS A 124 -11.11 17.21 -4.55
CA LYS A 124 -11.29 18.24 -5.55
C LYS A 124 -10.86 19.60 -4.98
N GLY A 125 -10.09 20.37 -5.74
CA GLY A 125 -9.70 21.73 -5.38
C GLY A 125 -8.34 21.87 -4.67
N GLN A 126 -7.72 20.78 -4.20
CA GLN A 126 -6.34 20.80 -3.71
C GLN A 126 -5.41 20.29 -4.79
N ASN A 127 -4.32 21.03 -5.05
CA ASN A 127 -3.23 20.51 -5.90
C ASN A 127 -2.40 19.50 -5.08
N THR A 128 -3.02 18.33 -4.80
CA THR A 128 -2.38 17.26 -4.01
C THR A 128 -1.04 16.85 -4.60
N PHE A 129 -0.87 16.92 -5.91
CA PHE A 129 0.38 16.54 -6.56
C PHE A 129 1.53 17.49 -6.18
N GLU A 130 1.34 18.80 -6.32
CA GLU A 130 2.36 19.79 -5.93
C GLU A 130 2.64 19.76 -4.42
N LEU A 131 1.62 19.50 -3.61
CA LEU A 131 1.81 19.30 -2.17
C LEU A 131 2.73 18.11 -1.89
N LEU A 132 2.55 16.98 -2.59
CA LEU A 132 3.41 15.80 -2.45
C LEU A 132 4.85 16.09 -2.92
N VAL A 133 5.02 16.82 -4.03
CA VAL A 133 6.36 17.26 -4.49
C VAL A 133 7.07 18.05 -3.41
N ASN A 134 6.39 19.04 -2.80
CA ASN A 134 6.97 19.87 -1.75
C ASN A 134 7.28 19.08 -0.47
N LYS A 135 6.38 18.18 -0.06
CA LYS A 135 6.56 17.30 1.09
C LYS A 135 7.74 16.34 0.89
N LEU A 136 7.89 15.76 -0.30
CA LEU A 136 9.01 14.89 -0.64
C LEU A 136 10.35 15.64 -0.54
N LYS A 137 10.43 16.87 -1.11
CA LYS A 137 11.59 17.73 -1.02
C LYS A 137 11.93 18.17 0.40
N SER A 138 10.91 18.26 1.27
CA SER A 138 11.10 18.58 2.70
C SER A 138 11.45 17.37 3.57
N GLY A 139 11.68 16.18 2.98
CA GLY A 139 12.14 15.00 3.69
C GLY A 139 11.03 14.03 4.13
N LYS A 140 9.82 14.17 3.59
CA LYS A 140 8.74 13.18 3.81
C LYS A 140 8.90 11.98 2.89
N ASP A 141 8.64 10.81 3.42
CA ASP A 141 8.64 9.54 2.72
C ASP A 141 7.21 9.23 2.27
N ILE A 142 6.96 9.35 0.97
CA ILE A 142 5.61 9.29 0.40
C ILE A 142 5.20 7.85 0.13
N CYS A 143 4.11 7.40 0.75
CA CYS A 143 3.52 6.08 0.55
C CYS A 143 2.27 6.19 -0.33
N LEU A 144 2.26 5.52 -1.49
CA LEU A 144 1.15 5.53 -2.44
C LEU A 144 0.68 4.11 -2.73
N LEU A 145 -0.61 3.86 -2.55
CA LEU A 145 -1.25 2.62 -3.00
C LEU A 145 -1.39 2.66 -4.53
N SER A 146 -0.85 1.64 -5.21
CA SER A 146 -0.51 1.76 -6.63
C SER A 146 -1.06 0.64 -7.51
N GLU A 147 -1.90 -0.28 -6.99
CA GLU A 147 -2.38 -1.43 -7.76
C GLU A 147 -3.68 -1.18 -8.53
N ARG A 148 -4.41 -0.08 -8.24
CA ARG A 148 -5.67 0.22 -8.94
C ARG A 148 -5.88 1.71 -9.14
N SER A 149 -6.43 2.08 -10.29
CA SER A 149 -6.88 3.45 -10.56
C SER A 149 -8.38 3.59 -10.29
N ILE A 150 -8.75 4.36 -9.28
CA ILE A 150 -10.15 4.54 -8.86
C ILE A 150 -10.91 5.45 -9.82
N LYS A 151 -10.23 6.46 -10.36
CA LYS A 151 -10.85 7.46 -11.26
C LYS A 151 -10.84 7.08 -12.74
N LYS A 152 -10.53 5.84 -13.11
CA LYS A 152 -10.32 5.41 -14.51
C LYS A 152 -9.33 6.30 -15.31
N SER A 153 -8.58 7.15 -14.64
CA SER A 153 -7.57 8.07 -15.22
C SER A 153 -6.15 7.51 -15.17
N GLY A 154 -6.02 6.22 -14.93
CA GLY A 154 -4.75 5.50 -14.88
C GLY A 154 -4.16 5.23 -16.25
N VAL A 155 -2.98 4.64 -16.27
CA VAL A 155 -2.35 4.09 -17.48
C VAL A 155 -2.88 2.70 -17.72
N ALA A 156 -3.45 2.48 -18.92
CA ALA A 156 -3.88 1.14 -19.33
C ALA A 156 -2.65 0.27 -19.61
N THR A 157 -2.57 -0.88 -18.96
CA THR A 157 -1.46 -1.82 -19.07
C THR A 157 -2.02 -3.24 -19.09
N GLU A 158 -1.40 -4.12 -19.87
CA GLU A 158 -1.75 -5.53 -19.81
C GLU A 158 -1.29 -6.14 -18.48
N PHE A 159 -2.21 -6.79 -17.79
CA PHE A 159 -1.97 -7.44 -16.51
C PHE A 159 -2.70 -8.79 -16.47
N PHE A 160 -1.94 -9.88 -16.40
CA PHE A 160 -2.46 -11.25 -16.49
C PHE A 160 -3.34 -11.51 -17.73
N GLY A 161 -2.95 -10.98 -18.88
CA GLY A 161 -3.67 -11.15 -20.15
C GLY A 161 -4.95 -10.31 -20.29
N GLN A 162 -5.15 -9.31 -19.42
CA GLN A 162 -6.28 -8.36 -19.48
C GLN A 162 -5.80 -6.92 -19.31
N LEU A 163 -6.52 -5.96 -19.91
CA LEU A 163 -6.23 -4.55 -19.69
C LEU A 163 -6.69 -4.11 -18.30
N ALA A 164 -5.76 -3.57 -17.53
CA ALA A 164 -6.00 -2.96 -16.22
C ALA A 164 -5.50 -1.52 -16.21
N ALA A 165 -6.15 -0.65 -15.44
CA ALA A 165 -5.73 0.74 -15.29
C ALA A 165 -4.94 0.91 -13.98
N PHE A 166 -3.69 1.33 -14.08
CA PHE A 166 -2.82 1.60 -12.93
C PHE A 166 -2.68 3.10 -12.64
N PRO A 167 -2.57 3.51 -11.37
CA PRO A 167 -2.37 4.92 -11.01
C PRO A 167 -1.04 5.44 -11.54
N LYS A 168 -1.06 6.61 -12.17
CA LYS A 168 0.16 7.28 -12.66
C LYS A 168 0.90 8.09 -11.59
N GLY A 169 0.30 8.25 -10.40
CA GLY A 169 0.81 9.12 -9.34
C GLY A 169 2.27 8.85 -8.94
N PRO A 170 2.66 7.62 -8.61
CA PRO A 170 4.04 7.32 -8.23
C PRO A 170 5.05 7.66 -9.33
N VAL A 171 4.74 7.28 -10.58
CA VAL A 171 5.61 7.54 -11.74
C VAL A 171 5.72 9.04 -12.03
N ALA A 172 4.59 9.76 -12.02
CA ALA A 172 4.58 11.21 -12.22
C ALA A 172 5.41 11.94 -11.14
N LEU A 173 5.30 11.49 -9.87
CA LEU A 173 6.07 12.06 -8.76
C LEU A 173 7.57 11.79 -8.94
N SER A 174 7.95 10.56 -9.31
CA SER A 174 9.33 10.18 -9.59
C SER A 174 9.94 11.01 -10.73
N LEU A 175 9.24 11.10 -11.87
CA LEU A 175 9.70 11.90 -13.02
C LEU A 175 9.84 13.40 -12.69
N LYS A 176 8.96 13.94 -11.82
CA LYS A 176 9.01 15.36 -11.43
C LYS A 176 10.14 15.67 -10.45
N THR A 177 10.52 14.71 -9.63
CA THR A 177 11.43 14.92 -8.49
C THR A 177 12.76 14.21 -8.63
N GLU A 178 12.90 13.37 -9.66
CA GLU A 178 14.08 12.52 -9.91
C GLU A 178 14.39 11.56 -8.74
N VAL A 179 13.39 11.29 -7.89
CA VAL A 179 13.49 10.31 -6.81
C VAL A 179 12.99 8.94 -7.31
N PRO A 180 13.76 7.86 -7.15
CA PRO A 180 13.34 6.54 -7.61
C PRO A 180 12.17 6.01 -6.79
N ILE A 181 11.37 5.13 -7.43
CA ILE A 181 10.26 4.43 -6.78
C ILE A 181 10.78 3.15 -6.15
N ILE A 182 10.42 2.90 -4.90
CA ILE A 182 10.69 1.65 -4.18
C ILE A 182 9.40 0.84 -4.13
N PRO A 183 9.25 -0.22 -4.96
CA PRO A 183 8.11 -1.12 -4.82
C PRO A 183 8.19 -1.84 -3.49
N THR A 184 7.12 -1.75 -2.70
CA THR A 184 7.10 -2.23 -1.32
C THR A 184 5.87 -3.09 -1.09
N ALA A 185 6.01 -4.20 -0.39
CA ALA A 185 4.90 -5.09 -0.11
C ALA A 185 4.92 -5.60 1.34
N MET A 186 3.75 -5.59 1.98
CA MET A 186 3.52 -6.27 3.25
C MET A 186 2.97 -7.68 2.98
N ILE A 187 3.78 -8.69 3.15
CA ILE A 187 3.47 -10.07 2.78
C ILE A 187 3.16 -10.87 4.04
N LYS A 188 2.00 -11.54 4.07
CA LYS A 188 1.69 -12.48 5.15
C LYS A 188 2.49 -13.77 4.98
N THR A 189 3.13 -14.22 6.06
CA THR A 189 3.87 -15.48 6.13
C THR A 189 3.19 -16.45 7.10
N LYS A 190 3.73 -17.66 7.23
CA LYS A 190 3.24 -18.63 8.23
C LYS A 190 3.47 -18.17 9.67
N ARG A 191 4.51 -17.35 9.92
CA ARG A 191 4.94 -16.95 11.26
C ARG A 191 4.66 -15.48 11.61
N GLY A 192 4.03 -14.72 10.69
CA GLY A 192 3.78 -13.29 10.88
C GLY A 192 3.71 -12.55 9.56
N TYR A 193 4.49 -11.51 9.42
CA TYR A 193 4.53 -10.67 8.24
C TYR A 193 5.97 -10.40 7.79
N LYS A 194 6.11 -10.05 6.51
CA LYS A 194 7.37 -9.61 5.91
C LYS A 194 7.13 -8.29 5.19
N LEU A 195 7.86 -7.26 5.57
CA LEU A 195 7.96 -6.02 4.81
C LEU A 195 9.11 -6.17 3.82
N ARG A 196 8.79 -6.21 2.52
CA ARG A 196 9.78 -6.36 1.46
C ARG A 196 9.90 -5.07 0.68
N PHE A 197 11.12 -4.59 0.55
CA PHE A 197 11.49 -3.55 -0.41
C PHE A 197 12.07 -4.23 -1.66
N ASN A 198 11.54 -3.90 -2.83
CA ASN A 198 12.10 -4.40 -4.08
C ASN A 198 13.07 -3.38 -4.69
N LYS A 199 13.86 -3.85 -5.68
CA LYS A 199 14.86 -3.01 -6.37
C LYS A 199 14.21 -1.71 -6.84
N PRO A 200 14.75 -0.54 -6.46
CA PRO A 200 14.26 0.75 -6.91
C PRO A 200 14.41 0.93 -8.42
N PHE A 201 13.51 1.75 -9.02
CA PHE A 201 13.55 2.14 -10.42
C PHE A 201 13.04 3.58 -10.62
N TYR A 202 13.34 4.16 -11.82
CA TYR A 202 12.89 5.48 -12.27
C TYR A 202 11.77 5.34 -13.31
#